data_905a4575a0628d90d2989121869b4bc3
#
_entry.id   905a4575a0628d90d2989121869b4bc3
#
_cell.length_a   1.000
_cell.length_b   1.000
_cell.length_c   1.000
_cell.angle_alpha   90.00
_cell.angle_beta   90.00
_cell.angle_gamma   90.00
#
_symmetry.space_group_name_H-M   'P 1'
#
loop_
_entity.id
_entity.type
_entity.pdbx_description
1 polymer ?
#
loop_
_entity_poly.entity_id
_entity_poly.type
_entity_poly.pdbx_seq_one_letter_code
_entity_poly.pdbx_strand_id
1 'polypeptide(L)'
;MTEKVREDPVKMHKDANNLLDSGKYSEAQDLFLRTAELYQKAQNYFDSATMLYKAGECSFALKEYEKAIEHFTKSAELCLAKGFDRFGLSALDYARDCQKALGNTAEIAELDKKIKELKAKIDSAF
;
A
#
# COMPACT_ATOMS: atom_id res chain seq x y z
N MET A 1 -16.46 -28.11 -20.93
CA MET A 1 -15.36 -27.15 -20.85
C MET A 1 -15.79 -25.95 -20.01
N THR A 2 -15.09 -25.73 -18.93
CA THR A 2 -15.38 -24.59 -18.07
C THR A 2 -14.70 -23.34 -18.63
N GLU A 3 -15.45 -22.30 -18.90
CA GLU A 3 -14.90 -21.01 -19.26
C GLU A 3 -14.14 -20.43 -18.08
N LYS A 4 -12.91 -20.00 -18.33
CA LYS A 4 -12.17 -19.22 -17.34
C LYS A 4 -12.85 -17.87 -17.19
N VAL A 5 -13.31 -17.56 -15.98
CA VAL A 5 -13.79 -16.22 -15.67
C VAL A 5 -12.58 -15.30 -15.69
N ARG A 6 -12.62 -14.30 -16.58
CA ARG A 6 -11.58 -13.26 -16.63
C ARG A 6 -11.68 -12.38 -15.40
N GLU A 7 -10.58 -12.27 -14.69
CA GLU A 7 -10.49 -11.32 -13.59
C GLU A 7 -10.32 -9.91 -14.15
N ASP A 8 -11.22 -9.03 -13.73
CA ASP A 8 -11.21 -7.63 -14.13
C ASP A 8 -10.74 -6.78 -12.94
N PRO A 9 -9.51 -6.22 -12.99
CA PRO A 9 -8.99 -5.46 -11.87
C PRO A 9 -9.82 -4.21 -11.54
N VAL A 10 -10.44 -3.57 -12.53
CA VAL A 10 -11.28 -2.40 -12.28
C VAL A 10 -12.51 -2.77 -11.45
N LYS A 11 -13.17 -3.87 -11.80
CA LYS A 11 -14.32 -4.38 -11.05
C LYS A 11 -13.89 -4.83 -9.65
N MET A 12 -12.78 -5.56 -9.56
CA MET A 12 -12.24 -6.04 -8.29
C MET A 12 -11.86 -4.89 -7.36
N HIS A 13 -11.30 -3.83 -7.91
CA HIS A 13 -10.98 -2.59 -7.20
C HIS A 13 -12.26 -2.00 -6.57
N LYS A 14 -13.31 -1.89 -7.34
CA LYS A 14 -14.61 -1.39 -6.86
C LYS A 14 -15.17 -2.29 -5.75
N ASP A 15 -15.13 -3.60 -5.95
CA ASP A 15 -15.62 -4.56 -4.96
C ASP A 15 -14.81 -4.47 -3.66
N ALA A 16 -13.49 -4.34 -3.77
CA ALA A 16 -12.62 -4.18 -2.60
C ALA A 16 -12.92 -2.91 -1.82
N ASN A 17 -13.15 -1.79 -2.52
CA ASN A 17 -13.55 -0.54 -1.88
C ASN A 17 -14.88 -0.70 -1.13
N ASN A 18 -15.83 -1.40 -1.71
CA ASN A 18 -17.12 -1.66 -1.06
C ASN A 18 -16.95 -2.49 0.21
N LEU A 19 -16.09 -3.49 0.18
CA LEU A 19 -15.76 -4.30 1.37
C LEU A 19 -15.11 -3.44 2.45
N LEU A 20 -14.18 -2.57 2.06
CA LEU A 20 -13.51 -1.64 2.98
C LEU A 20 -14.54 -0.71 3.65
N ASP A 21 -15.41 -0.11 2.85
CA ASP A 21 -16.44 0.81 3.34
C ASP A 21 -17.45 0.12 4.26
N SER A 22 -17.65 -1.18 4.08
CA SER A 22 -18.52 -2.01 4.93
C SER A 22 -17.82 -2.55 6.18
N GLY A 23 -16.55 -2.22 6.37
CA GLY A 23 -15.78 -2.68 7.53
C GLY A 23 -15.33 -4.13 7.44
N LYS A 24 -15.43 -4.75 6.27
CA LYS A 24 -14.99 -6.12 6.03
C LYS A 24 -13.51 -6.14 5.65
N TYR A 25 -12.67 -5.79 6.61
CA TYR A 25 -11.25 -5.51 6.37
C TYR A 25 -10.46 -6.72 5.89
N SER A 26 -10.71 -7.91 6.45
CA SER A 26 -9.97 -9.10 6.04
C SER A 26 -10.25 -9.48 4.58
N GLU A 27 -11.52 -9.47 4.20
CA GLU A 27 -11.93 -9.75 2.81
C GLU A 27 -11.44 -8.67 1.86
N ALA A 28 -11.53 -7.39 2.28
CA ALA A 28 -11.05 -6.27 1.48
C ALA A 28 -9.54 -6.37 1.25
N GLN A 29 -8.78 -6.68 2.29
CA GLN A 29 -7.33 -6.84 2.21
C GLN A 29 -6.95 -7.88 1.14
N ASP A 30 -7.54 -9.06 1.21
CA ASP A 30 -7.25 -10.13 0.26
C ASP A 30 -7.55 -9.71 -1.17
N LEU A 31 -8.67 -9.04 -1.38
CA LEU A 31 -9.07 -8.59 -2.72
C LEU A 31 -8.18 -7.44 -3.22
N PHE A 32 -7.79 -6.51 -2.37
CA PHE A 32 -6.84 -5.46 -2.75
C PHE A 32 -5.49 -6.04 -3.17
N LEU A 33 -4.98 -7.04 -2.44
CA LEU A 33 -3.71 -7.67 -2.78
C LEU A 33 -3.76 -8.37 -4.14
N ARG A 34 -4.84 -9.09 -4.41
CA ARG A 34 -5.02 -9.75 -5.70
C ARG A 34 -5.18 -8.73 -6.83
N THR A 35 -5.92 -7.68 -6.59
CA THR A 35 -6.09 -6.59 -7.57
C THR A 35 -4.75 -5.90 -7.86
N ALA A 36 -3.93 -5.71 -6.84
CA ALA A 36 -2.58 -5.14 -7.00
C ALA A 36 -1.72 -5.97 -7.95
N GLU A 37 -1.77 -7.29 -7.82
CA GLU A 37 -1.03 -8.19 -8.72
C GLU A 37 -1.48 -8.05 -10.17
N LEU A 38 -2.78 -7.96 -10.40
CA LEU A 38 -3.35 -7.82 -11.75
C LEU A 38 -2.98 -6.48 -12.37
N TYR A 39 -3.05 -5.39 -11.61
CA TYR A 39 -2.62 -4.08 -12.08
C TYR A 39 -1.13 -4.07 -12.41
N GLN A 40 -0.31 -4.71 -11.60
CA GLN A 40 1.14 -4.78 -11.85
C GLN A 40 1.44 -5.53 -13.13
N LYS A 41 0.78 -6.65 -13.37
CA LYS A 41 0.92 -7.42 -14.61
C LYS A 41 0.53 -6.61 -15.85
N ALA A 42 -0.47 -5.73 -15.70
CA ALA A 42 -0.91 -4.83 -16.75
C ALA A 42 -0.05 -3.57 -16.85
N GLN A 43 1.00 -3.45 -16.04
CA GLN A 43 1.88 -2.28 -15.96
C GLN A 43 1.18 -0.99 -15.49
N ASN A 44 0.07 -1.13 -14.80
CA ASN A 44 -0.64 -0.04 -14.15
C ASN A 44 -0.08 0.14 -12.73
N TYR A 45 1.12 0.68 -12.66
CA TYR A 45 1.90 0.72 -11.41
C TYR A 45 1.30 1.63 -10.35
N PHE A 46 0.72 2.76 -10.74
CA PHE A 46 0.05 3.65 -9.80
C PHE A 46 -1.13 2.95 -9.13
N ASP A 47 -1.96 2.30 -9.93
CA ASP A 47 -3.12 1.56 -9.41
C ASP A 47 -2.68 0.39 -8.53
N SER A 48 -1.61 -0.30 -8.94
CA SER A 48 -1.05 -1.38 -8.12
C SER A 48 -0.58 -0.89 -6.76
N ALA A 49 0.17 0.23 -6.74
CA ALA A 49 0.64 0.84 -5.49
C ALA A 49 -0.52 1.28 -4.61
N THR A 50 -1.59 1.82 -5.22
CA THR A 50 -2.80 2.24 -4.49
C THR A 50 -3.47 1.04 -3.82
N MET A 51 -3.54 -0.09 -4.51
CA MET A 51 -4.13 -1.31 -3.94
C MET A 51 -3.31 -1.84 -2.77
N LEU A 52 -1.98 -1.82 -2.88
CA LEU A 52 -1.08 -2.21 -1.79
C LEU A 52 -1.27 -1.29 -0.58
N TYR A 53 -1.38 0.01 -0.81
CA TYR A 53 -1.62 1.01 0.23
C TYR A 53 -2.94 0.70 0.96
N LYS A 54 -4.01 0.45 0.22
CA LYS A 54 -5.32 0.12 0.80
C LYS A 54 -5.32 -1.20 1.55
N ALA A 55 -4.57 -2.18 1.08
CA ALA A 55 -4.36 -3.42 1.81
C ALA A 55 -3.67 -3.14 3.15
N GLY A 56 -2.70 -2.23 3.16
CA GLY A 56 -2.05 -1.77 4.39
C GLY A 56 -3.03 -1.12 5.36
N GLU A 57 -3.94 -0.29 4.86
CA GLU A 57 -4.98 0.33 5.68
C GLU A 57 -5.90 -0.72 6.31
N CYS A 58 -6.25 -1.76 5.57
CA CYS A 58 -7.06 -2.87 6.09
C CYS A 58 -6.32 -3.61 7.20
N SER A 59 -5.04 -3.93 6.99
CA SER A 59 -4.21 -4.58 8.00
C SER A 59 -4.09 -3.72 9.27
N PHE A 60 -3.91 -2.41 9.09
CA PHE A 60 -3.85 -1.46 10.19
C PHE A 60 -5.15 -1.47 11.01
N ALA A 61 -6.30 -1.44 10.33
CA ALA A 61 -7.60 -1.50 10.98
C ALA A 61 -7.81 -2.80 11.78
N LEU A 62 -7.23 -3.89 11.30
CA LEU A 62 -7.26 -5.19 11.98
C LEU A 62 -6.18 -5.31 13.07
N LYS A 63 -5.36 -4.28 13.26
CA LYS A 63 -4.21 -4.27 14.18
C LYS A 63 -3.16 -5.33 13.82
N GLU A 64 -3.12 -5.73 12.56
CA GLU A 64 -2.10 -6.62 12.01
C GLU A 64 -0.93 -5.76 11.50
N TYR A 65 -0.20 -5.15 12.43
CA TYR A 65 0.79 -4.12 12.11
C TYR A 65 1.95 -4.62 11.26
N GLU A 66 2.38 -5.86 11.45
CA GLU A 66 3.46 -6.44 10.65
C GLU A 66 3.07 -6.59 9.19
N LYS A 67 1.85 -7.05 8.94
CA LYS A 67 1.30 -7.12 7.57
C LYS A 67 1.14 -5.72 6.98
N ALA A 68 0.65 -4.77 7.78
CA ALA A 68 0.49 -3.40 7.34
C ALA A 68 1.82 -2.80 6.90
N ILE A 69 2.89 -3.01 7.68
CA ILE A 69 4.23 -2.57 7.34
C ILE A 69 4.66 -3.15 5.99
N GLU A 70 4.45 -4.43 5.77
CA GLU A 70 4.80 -5.10 4.51
C GLU A 70 4.07 -4.44 3.33
N HIS A 71 2.77 -4.21 3.45
CA HIS A 71 1.98 -3.64 2.37
C HIS A 71 2.31 -2.17 2.11
N PHE A 72 2.47 -1.36 3.14
CA PHE A 72 2.88 0.04 2.99
C PHE A 72 4.28 0.16 2.41
N THR A 73 5.20 -0.71 2.84
CA THR A 73 6.58 -0.72 2.33
C THR A 73 6.61 -1.07 0.84
N LYS A 74 5.88 -2.09 0.44
CA LYS A 74 5.78 -2.47 -0.98
C LYS A 74 5.16 -1.35 -1.82
N SER A 75 4.13 -0.70 -1.30
CA SER A 75 3.51 0.46 -1.96
C SER A 75 4.53 1.58 -2.14
N ALA A 76 5.27 1.92 -1.08
CA ALA A 76 6.29 2.96 -1.11
C ALA A 76 7.39 2.63 -2.12
N GLU A 77 7.91 1.41 -2.11
CA GLU A 77 8.96 0.98 -3.04
C GLU A 77 8.52 1.13 -4.49
N LEU A 78 7.30 0.69 -4.80
CA LEU A 78 6.76 0.80 -6.15
C LEU A 78 6.57 2.26 -6.55
N CYS A 79 6.02 3.07 -5.66
CA CYS A 79 5.83 4.51 -5.89
C CYS A 79 7.16 5.21 -6.18
N LEU A 80 8.16 4.97 -5.35
CA LEU A 80 9.47 5.62 -5.49
C LEU A 80 10.19 5.18 -6.77
N ALA A 81 10.05 3.89 -7.13
CA ALA A 81 10.64 3.37 -8.37
C ALA A 81 10.02 3.99 -9.61
N LYS A 82 8.76 4.43 -9.54
CA LYS A 82 8.02 4.99 -10.66
C LYS A 82 7.84 6.51 -10.61
N GLY A 83 8.47 7.17 -9.65
CA GLY A 83 8.44 8.62 -9.54
C GLY A 83 7.23 9.22 -8.85
N PHE A 84 6.42 8.41 -8.15
CA PHE A 84 5.27 8.88 -7.39
C PHE A 84 5.70 9.23 -5.96
N ASP A 85 6.63 10.20 -5.83
CA ASP A 85 7.34 10.47 -4.59
C ASP A 85 6.42 10.89 -3.44
N ARG A 86 5.42 11.72 -3.70
CA ARG A 86 4.50 12.19 -2.66
C ARG A 86 3.65 11.04 -2.12
N PHE A 87 3.21 10.14 -2.99
CA PHE A 87 2.47 8.95 -2.58
C PHE A 87 3.37 8.01 -1.79
N GLY A 88 4.62 7.83 -2.27
CA GLY A 88 5.61 7.03 -1.56
C GLY A 88 5.88 7.55 -0.16
N LEU A 89 5.96 8.87 0.00
CA LEU A 89 6.10 9.52 1.30
C LEU A 89 4.95 9.16 2.24
N SER A 90 3.72 9.23 1.74
CA SER A 90 2.53 8.88 2.52
C SER A 90 2.58 7.44 3.01
N ALA A 91 2.98 6.51 2.14
CA ALA A 91 3.10 5.09 2.51
C ALA A 91 4.19 4.88 3.57
N LEU A 92 5.32 5.58 3.47
CA LEU A 92 6.38 5.50 4.48
C LEU A 92 5.93 6.06 5.84
N ASP A 93 5.14 7.15 5.83
CA ASP A 93 4.58 7.71 7.06
C ASP A 93 3.71 6.68 7.78
N TYR A 94 2.86 5.96 7.04
CA TYR A 94 2.02 4.92 7.63
C TYR A 94 2.83 3.71 8.12
N ALA A 95 3.85 3.32 7.37
CA ALA A 95 4.75 2.25 7.82
C ALA A 95 5.43 2.63 9.14
N ARG A 96 5.84 3.90 9.27
CA ARG A 96 6.40 4.41 10.53
C ARG A 96 5.41 4.34 11.67
N ASP A 97 4.15 4.72 11.43
CA ASP A 97 3.10 4.64 12.45
C ASP A 97 2.89 3.20 12.93
N CYS A 98 2.97 2.23 12.02
CA CYS A 98 2.89 0.81 12.37
C CYS A 98 4.09 0.37 13.21
N GLN A 99 5.30 0.83 12.88
CA GLN A 99 6.50 0.53 13.66
C GLN A 99 6.40 1.13 15.07
N LYS A 100 5.80 2.32 15.19
CA LYS A 100 5.52 2.94 16.50
C LYS A 100 4.58 2.08 17.32
N ALA A 101 3.52 1.56 16.69
CA ALA A 101 2.57 0.68 17.36
C ALA A 101 3.24 -0.59 17.90
N LEU A 102 4.28 -1.07 17.23
CA LEU A 102 5.04 -2.25 17.64
C LEU A 102 6.22 -1.92 18.57
N GLY A 103 6.54 -0.65 18.75
CA GLY A 103 7.66 -0.22 19.59
C GLY A 103 9.04 -0.52 18.99
N ASN A 104 9.16 -0.62 17.68
CA ASN A 104 10.42 -0.95 16.98
C ASN A 104 11.27 0.30 16.77
N THR A 105 12.01 0.69 17.80
CA THR A 105 12.76 1.95 17.85
C THR A 105 13.77 2.10 16.71
N ALA A 106 14.52 1.05 16.39
CA ALA A 106 15.53 1.10 15.34
C ALA A 106 14.90 1.32 13.95
N GLU A 107 13.80 0.64 13.68
CA GLU A 107 13.06 0.76 12.43
C GLU A 107 12.41 2.13 12.27
N ILE A 108 11.92 2.69 13.38
CA ILE A 108 11.38 4.05 13.39
C ILE A 108 12.46 5.06 12.99
N ALA A 109 13.65 4.96 13.56
CA ALA A 109 14.76 5.85 13.24
C ALA A 109 15.18 5.75 11.77
N GLU A 110 15.23 4.55 11.21
CA GLU A 110 15.53 4.32 9.79
C GLU A 110 14.48 4.97 8.89
N LEU A 111 13.19 4.79 9.21
CA LEU A 111 12.11 5.38 8.44
C LEU A 111 12.09 6.91 8.55
N ASP A 112 12.36 7.46 9.74
CA ASP A 112 12.46 8.91 9.93
C ASP A 112 13.53 9.50 9.02
N LYS A 113 14.67 8.83 8.90
CA LYS A 113 15.77 9.25 8.02
C LYS A 113 15.34 9.26 6.55
N LYS A 114 14.73 8.16 6.09
CA LYS A 114 14.23 8.04 4.71
C LYS A 114 13.17 9.09 4.40
N ILE A 115 12.25 9.32 5.32
CA ILE A 115 11.18 10.31 5.17
C ILE A 115 11.77 11.71 5.06
N LYS A 116 12.75 12.04 5.90
CA LYS A 116 13.42 13.34 5.87
C LYS A 116 14.14 13.56 4.54
N GLU A 117 14.88 12.57 4.07
CA GLU A 117 15.58 12.62 2.78
C GLU A 117 14.61 12.78 1.61
N LEU A 118 13.50 12.06 1.64
CA LEU A 118 12.49 12.14 0.60
C LEU A 118 11.78 13.50 0.58
N LYS A 119 11.45 14.04 1.75
CA LYS A 119 10.86 15.38 1.86
C LYS A 119 11.79 16.43 1.28
N ALA A 120 13.08 16.35 1.58
CA ALA A 120 14.08 17.27 1.04
C ALA A 120 14.15 17.17 -0.49
N LYS A 121 14.09 15.96 -1.03
CA LYS A 121 14.08 15.73 -2.48
C LYS A 121 12.84 16.35 -3.13
N ILE A 122 11.66 16.13 -2.54
CA ILE A 122 10.40 16.68 -3.05
C ILE A 122 10.45 18.22 -3.03
N ASP A 123 10.90 18.82 -1.93
CA ASP A 123 10.98 20.25 -1.77
C ASP A 123 11.98 20.89 -2.76
N SER A 124 13.09 20.23 -3.04
CA SER A 124 14.10 20.73 -3.97
C SER A 124 13.69 20.65 -5.44
N ALA A 125 12.61 19.94 -5.75
CA ALA A 125 12.11 19.81 -7.12
C ALA A 125 11.31 21.04 -7.60
N PHE A 126 11.09 22.02 -6.72
CA PHE A 126 10.29 23.22 -7.02
C PHE A 126 11.10 24.51 -6.91
#